data_7955c448c589cc2610100f9c5f74674e
#
_entry.id   7955c448c589cc2610100f9c5f74674e
#
_cell.length_a   1.000
_cell.length_b   1.000
_cell.length_c   1.000
_cell.angle_alpha   90.00
_cell.angle_beta   90.00
_cell.angle_gamma   90.00
#
_symmetry.space_group_name_H-M   'P 1'
#
loop_
_entity.id
_entity.type
_entity.pdbx_description
1 polymer ?
#
loop_
_entity_poly.entity_id
_entity_poly.type
_entity_poly.pdbx_seq_one_letter_code
_entity_poly.pdbx_strand_id
1 'polypeptide(L)'
;LTMTDLTDQVFHKLGPKYTEPRPIQTQLLRQLTEDRPKLAMVEAPVGIGKSALGIAYGELIGSKQTTVLTATISLQEQYERDFDDMVVFKGRGNYGCENGLSAAEGVCMSRPGYRCDSDYYVMRREVEQARRVAANYAVYLNHLFYSRLDRKPDLLVCDEGHRLLDILTQFETVKLDAGLCRKLRFAKHDDKGWYSLEEARAWAREYKYKAQAMMQDAIINGDKKAKLWAQLYRQITGIQDAGEDYITLKTGEVLEAAPLWPRKAAKALFQSARSVLIQSATLYGGHTLAELLGLNFGELDPYPPAYQFYTVPSPFDSARWPTYFRPVVRLNKGSTDEEWGRMAEVVHDYVHRYSSVKGVIHVAARNQVRRVLGTIKSCPSCQGRVYAPKGKEDEGKEGNRYSRAGLIQQFKEAPPGSWLCHYSVGEGESFDDTTARIQLICKTPYPDLGDKLTRLRSEEPGMGRRMYAAMTLARIAQTAGRVMRHSNDYGETVILDGSFKRLWKWHKDLAPDWFAEVLRL
;
A
#
# COMPACT_ATOMS: atom_id res chain seq x y z
N LEU A 1 10.76 -27.54 -26.70
CA LEU A 1 9.56 -26.78 -26.28
C LEU A 1 9.77 -25.31 -26.58
N THR A 2 8.81 -24.66 -27.22
CA THR A 2 8.85 -23.21 -27.38
C THR A 2 8.62 -22.54 -26.05
N MET A 3 8.95 -21.24 -25.93
CA MET A 3 8.65 -20.49 -24.70
C MET A 3 7.15 -20.41 -24.43
N THR A 4 6.33 -20.41 -25.47
CA THR A 4 4.87 -20.47 -25.35
C THR A 4 4.44 -21.79 -24.71
N ASP A 5 4.93 -22.94 -25.21
CA ASP A 5 4.62 -24.27 -24.65
C ASP A 5 5.01 -24.35 -23.16
N LEU A 6 6.16 -23.78 -22.77
CA LEU A 6 6.61 -23.74 -21.38
C LEU A 6 5.71 -22.87 -20.51
N THR A 7 5.28 -21.71 -21.03
CA THR A 7 4.39 -20.81 -20.31
C THR A 7 3.02 -21.46 -20.08
N ASP A 8 2.47 -22.11 -21.10
CA ASP A 8 1.20 -22.83 -20.99
C ASP A 8 1.29 -23.95 -19.95
N GLN A 9 2.37 -24.76 -19.98
CA GLN A 9 2.61 -25.81 -18.98
C GLN A 9 2.74 -25.26 -17.56
N VAL A 10 3.35 -24.09 -17.40
CA VAL A 10 3.46 -23.43 -16.09
C VAL A 10 2.10 -22.98 -15.60
N PHE A 11 1.30 -22.32 -16.44
CA PHE A 11 -0.02 -21.84 -16.04
C PHE A 11 -0.95 -22.96 -15.60
N HIS A 12 -0.96 -24.10 -16.29
CA HIS A 12 -1.72 -25.29 -15.88
C HIS A 12 -1.35 -25.83 -14.48
N LYS A 13 -0.18 -25.48 -13.96
CA LYS A 13 0.31 -25.91 -12.64
C LYS A 13 0.18 -24.83 -11.55
N LEU A 14 -0.34 -23.63 -11.87
CA LEU A 14 -0.45 -22.57 -10.88
C LEU A 14 -1.62 -22.76 -9.92
N GLY A 15 -2.71 -23.35 -10.39
CA GLY A 15 -3.93 -23.55 -9.63
C GLY A 15 -5.17 -23.51 -10.53
N PRO A 16 -6.34 -23.87 -10.02
CA PRO A 16 -7.54 -24.09 -10.83
C PRO A 16 -8.08 -22.83 -11.53
N LYS A 17 -7.70 -21.66 -11.06
CA LYS A 17 -8.10 -20.37 -11.63
C LYS A 17 -7.31 -19.98 -12.88
N TYR A 18 -6.08 -20.49 -13.06
CA TYR A 18 -5.15 -20.06 -14.08
C TYR A 18 -4.87 -21.21 -15.06
N THR A 19 -5.77 -21.39 -16.02
CA THR A 19 -5.66 -22.50 -16.99
C THR A 19 -4.79 -22.15 -18.20
N GLU A 20 -4.87 -20.91 -18.67
CA GLU A 20 -4.15 -20.43 -19.85
C GLU A 20 -3.58 -19.02 -19.63
N PRO A 21 -2.35 -18.74 -20.09
CA PRO A 21 -1.80 -17.39 -20.07
C PRO A 21 -2.46 -16.53 -21.16
N ARG A 22 -2.61 -15.27 -20.89
CA ARG A 22 -2.96 -14.30 -21.93
C ARG A 22 -1.75 -14.03 -22.82
N PRO A 23 -1.91 -13.74 -24.12
CA PRO A 23 -0.77 -13.46 -25.02
C PRO A 23 0.20 -12.41 -24.48
N ILE A 24 -0.33 -11.37 -23.83
CA ILE A 24 0.47 -10.32 -23.22
C ILE A 24 1.28 -10.80 -22.02
N GLN A 25 0.77 -11.76 -21.24
CA GLN A 25 1.50 -12.39 -20.14
C GLN A 25 2.65 -13.25 -20.69
N THR A 26 2.39 -14.04 -21.73
CA THR A 26 3.42 -14.86 -22.40
C THR A 26 4.55 -14.00 -22.96
N GLN A 27 4.22 -12.87 -23.59
CA GLN A 27 5.20 -11.93 -24.13
C GLN A 27 6.08 -11.34 -23.02
N LEU A 28 5.48 -10.87 -21.94
CA LEU A 28 6.21 -10.27 -20.81
C LEU A 28 7.06 -11.32 -20.08
N LEU A 29 6.54 -12.52 -19.85
CA LEU A 29 7.29 -13.62 -19.24
C LEU A 29 8.47 -14.04 -20.08
N ARG A 30 8.34 -14.03 -21.42
CA ARG A 30 9.47 -14.26 -22.32
C ARG A 30 10.55 -13.21 -22.11
N GLN A 31 10.22 -11.93 -22.14
CA GLN A 31 11.19 -10.85 -21.93
C GLN A 31 11.88 -10.97 -20.57
N LEU A 32 11.12 -11.15 -19.48
CA LEU A 32 11.69 -11.33 -18.14
C LEU A 32 12.61 -12.55 -18.03
N THR A 33 12.28 -13.64 -18.73
CA THR A 33 13.07 -14.89 -18.68
C THR A 33 14.33 -14.78 -19.53
N GLU A 34 14.29 -14.06 -20.65
CA GLU A 34 15.45 -13.80 -21.51
C GLU A 34 16.41 -12.81 -20.83
N ASP A 35 15.90 -11.70 -20.30
CA ASP A 35 16.69 -10.63 -19.68
C ASP A 35 17.28 -11.02 -18.32
N ARG A 36 16.56 -11.85 -17.56
CA ARG A 36 16.89 -12.29 -16.18
C ARG A 36 17.36 -11.14 -15.28
N PRO A 37 16.59 -10.05 -15.17
CA PRO A 37 17.00 -8.92 -14.40
C PRO A 37 17.14 -9.27 -12.92
N LYS A 38 18.15 -8.72 -12.26
CA LYS A 38 18.28 -8.82 -10.81
C LYS A 38 17.14 -8.07 -10.10
N LEU A 39 16.72 -6.96 -10.68
CA LEU A 39 15.53 -6.20 -10.25
C LEU A 39 14.71 -5.81 -11.49
N ALA A 40 13.48 -6.31 -11.54
CA ALA A 40 12.47 -5.93 -12.53
C ALA A 40 11.39 -5.06 -11.89
N MET A 41 10.98 -4.02 -12.61
CA MET A 41 9.81 -3.21 -12.28
C MET A 41 8.79 -3.36 -13.41
N VAL A 42 7.63 -3.92 -13.11
CA VAL A 42 6.57 -4.21 -14.09
C VAL A 42 5.36 -3.33 -13.80
N GLU A 43 5.10 -2.36 -14.68
CA GLU A 43 3.88 -1.57 -14.67
C GLU A 43 2.87 -2.20 -15.62
N ALA A 44 1.84 -2.81 -15.05
CA ALA A 44 0.85 -3.59 -15.80
C ALA A 44 -0.57 -3.26 -15.34
N PRO A 45 -1.52 -3.01 -16.27
CA PRO A 45 -2.86 -2.54 -15.94
C PRO A 45 -3.60 -3.49 -15.00
N VAL A 46 -4.69 -2.97 -14.44
CA VAL A 46 -5.60 -3.78 -13.61
C VAL A 46 -6.22 -4.88 -14.47
N GLY A 47 -6.47 -6.06 -13.88
CA GLY A 47 -7.11 -7.18 -14.58
C GLY A 47 -6.20 -8.03 -15.46
N ILE A 48 -4.91 -7.68 -15.62
CA ILE A 48 -3.97 -8.49 -16.44
C ILE A 48 -3.59 -9.82 -15.79
N GLY A 49 -3.84 -10.01 -14.48
CA GLY A 49 -3.42 -11.21 -13.75
C GLY A 49 -1.99 -11.14 -13.22
N LYS A 50 -1.60 -10.00 -12.64
CA LYS A 50 -0.27 -9.78 -12.03
C LYS A 50 0.13 -10.86 -11.03
N SER A 51 -0.81 -11.33 -10.22
CA SER A 51 -0.53 -12.39 -9.23
C SER A 51 -0.02 -13.67 -9.89
N ALA A 52 -0.67 -14.12 -10.96
CA ALA A 52 -0.21 -15.29 -11.73
C ALA A 52 1.13 -15.02 -12.41
N LEU A 53 1.34 -13.82 -12.92
CA LEU A 53 2.56 -13.42 -13.61
C LEU A 53 3.80 -13.54 -12.71
N GLY A 54 3.73 -13.03 -11.47
CA GLY A 54 4.84 -13.12 -10.52
C GLY A 54 5.20 -14.58 -10.14
N ILE A 55 4.19 -15.42 -9.94
CA ILE A 55 4.39 -16.85 -9.63
C ILE A 55 4.91 -17.61 -10.86
N ALA A 56 4.32 -17.37 -12.04
CA ALA A 56 4.77 -18.01 -13.29
C ALA A 56 6.22 -17.65 -13.64
N TYR A 57 6.62 -16.39 -13.42
CA TYR A 57 8.01 -15.98 -13.59
C TYR A 57 8.95 -16.79 -12.69
N GLY A 58 8.60 -16.97 -11.42
CA GLY A 58 9.36 -17.82 -10.50
C GLY A 58 9.52 -19.25 -10.99
N GLU A 59 8.47 -19.87 -11.52
CA GLU A 59 8.54 -21.22 -12.10
C GLU A 59 9.44 -21.27 -13.35
N LEU A 60 9.30 -20.29 -14.26
CA LEU A 60 10.08 -20.25 -15.50
C LEU A 60 11.57 -20.05 -15.28
N ILE A 61 11.98 -19.31 -14.24
CA ILE A 61 13.40 -19.16 -13.90
C ILE A 61 13.96 -20.29 -13.03
N GLY A 62 13.14 -21.27 -12.67
CA GLY A 62 13.53 -22.40 -11.81
C GLY A 62 13.74 -22.00 -10.35
N SER A 63 12.97 -21.04 -9.84
CA SER A 63 13.02 -20.60 -8.45
C SER A 63 12.69 -21.76 -7.50
N LYS A 64 13.58 -22.02 -6.53
CA LYS A 64 13.33 -23.01 -5.46
C LYS A 64 12.39 -22.46 -4.39
N GLN A 65 12.36 -21.13 -4.23
CA GLN A 65 11.41 -20.42 -3.38
C GLN A 65 11.06 -19.06 -3.98
N THR A 66 9.78 -18.88 -4.28
CA THR A 66 9.18 -17.59 -4.65
C THR A 66 8.40 -17.04 -3.47
N THR A 67 8.80 -15.88 -2.98
CA THR A 67 8.10 -15.19 -1.88
C THR A 67 7.38 -13.97 -2.42
N VAL A 68 6.06 -13.88 -2.19
CA VAL A 68 5.23 -12.74 -2.57
C VAL A 68 4.96 -11.88 -1.35
N LEU A 69 5.25 -10.60 -1.47
CA LEU A 69 4.92 -9.60 -0.44
C LEU A 69 3.65 -8.84 -0.83
N THR A 70 2.70 -8.84 0.07
CA THR A 70 1.41 -8.17 -0.10
C THR A 70 1.23 -7.03 0.91
N ALA A 71 0.41 -6.05 0.54
CA ALA A 71 0.16 -4.90 1.40
C ALA A 71 -0.91 -5.16 2.48
N THR A 72 -1.76 -6.18 2.31
CA THR A 72 -2.89 -6.48 3.20
C THR A 72 -3.04 -7.98 3.43
N ILE A 73 -3.70 -8.36 4.53
CA ILE A 73 -4.03 -9.75 4.84
C ILE A 73 -5.01 -10.33 3.80
N SER A 74 -5.97 -9.55 3.34
CA SER A 74 -6.94 -10.00 2.33
C SER A 74 -6.28 -10.38 1.00
N LEU A 75 -5.19 -9.71 0.63
CA LEU A 75 -4.40 -10.11 -0.53
C LEU A 75 -3.61 -11.40 -0.28
N GLN A 76 -3.11 -11.64 0.94
CA GLN A 76 -2.51 -12.93 1.29
C GLN A 76 -3.51 -14.09 1.15
N GLU A 77 -4.71 -13.90 1.68
CA GLU A 77 -5.80 -14.88 1.58
C GLU A 77 -6.26 -15.11 0.13
N GLN A 78 -6.14 -14.09 -0.72
CA GLN A 78 -6.36 -14.25 -2.15
C GLN A 78 -5.28 -15.15 -2.78
N TYR A 79 -4.00 -14.96 -2.46
CA TYR A 79 -2.92 -15.83 -2.94
C TYR A 79 -3.10 -17.28 -2.46
N GLU A 80 -3.47 -17.49 -1.19
CA GLU A 80 -3.75 -18.81 -0.61
C GLU A 80 -4.89 -19.53 -1.35
N ARG A 81 -5.93 -18.83 -1.69
CA ARG A 81 -7.08 -19.39 -2.43
C ARG A 81 -6.80 -19.64 -3.91
N ASP A 82 -5.99 -18.77 -4.52
CA ASP A 82 -5.77 -18.76 -5.98
C ASP A 82 -4.62 -19.70 -6.42
N PHE A 83 -3.77 -20.20 -5.49
CA PHE A 83 -2.60 -21.04 -5.79
C PHE A 83 -2.50 -22.22 -4.81
N ASP A 84 -2.51 -23.44 -5.30
CA ASP A 84 -2.67 -24.69 -4.52
C ASP A 84 -1.57 -24.96 -3.47
N ASP A 85 -0.33 -24.53 -3.70
CA ASP A 85 0.82 -24.79 -2.84
C ASP A 85 1.38 -23.54 -2.16
N MET A 86 0.52 -22.52 -1.99
CA MET A 86 0.88 -21.26 -1.36
C MET A 86 0.82 -21.35 0.16
N VAL A 87 1.96 -21.18 0.81
CA VAL A 87 2.04 -21.09 2.26
C VAL A 87 1.92 -19.61 2.69
N VAL A 88 0.96 -19.30 3.54
CA VAL A 88 0.70 -17.93 4.01
C VAL A 88 1.34 -17.69 5.36
N PHE A 89 2.30 -16.76 5.41
CA PHE A 89 2.98 -16.37 6.62
C PHE A 89 2.45 -15.05 7.19
N LYS A 90 1.69 -15.15 8.27
CA LYS A 90 1.08 -14.01 8.98
C LYS A 90 1.97 -13.54 10.14
N GLY A 91 1.65 -12.39 10.72
CA GLY A 91 2.32 -11.91 11.94
C GLY A 91 2.02 -12.80 13.16
N ARG A 92 2.92 -12.81 14.13
CA ARG A 92 2.81 -13.64 15.34
C ARG A 92 1.47 -13.55 16.07
N GLY A 93 0.81 -12.39 16.05
CA GLY A 93 -0.49 -12.20 16.68
C GLY A 93 -1.64 -12.99 16.06
N ASN A 94 -1.42 -13.59 14.86
CA ASN A 94 -2.41 -14.40 14.17
C ASN A 94 -2.29 -15.91 14.47
N TYR A 95 -1.35 -16.31 15.30
CA TYR A 95 -1.11 -17.71 15.66
C TYR A 95 -1.35 -17.92 17.16
N GLY A 96 -1.92 -19.07 17.48
CA GLY A 96 -2.11 -19.50 18.86
C GLY A 96 -0.79 -19.85 19.56
N CYS A 97 -0.78 -19.74 20.88
CA CYS A 97 0.28 -20.19 21.75
C CYS A 97 -0.32 -20.95 22.93
N GLU A 98 0.54 -21.61 23.72
CA GLU A 98 0.14 -22.26 24.96
C GLU A 98 -0.66 -21.29 25.86
N ASN A 99 -1.61 -21.82 26.61
CA ASN A 99 -2.48 -21.07 27.53
C ASN A 99 -3.48 -20.09 26.87
N GLY A 100 -3.81 -20.29 25.59
CA GLY A 100 -4.82 -19.47 24.90
C GLY A 100 -4.36 -18.05 24.55
N LEU A 101 -3.07 -17.75 24.67
CA LEU A 101 -2.46 -16.48 24.27
C LEU A 101 -2.10 -16.52 22.77
N SER A 102 -1.92 -15.36 22.18
CA SER A 102 -1.30 -15.28 20.86
C SER A 102 0.22 -15.55 20.94
N ALA A 103 0.82 -16.02 19.85
CA ALA A 103 2.28 -16.23 19.79
C ALA A 103 3.07 -14.91 19.97
N ALA A 104 2.44 -13.75 19.82
CA ALA A 104 3.03 -12.45 20.14
C ALA A 104 3.08 -12.16 21.65
N GLU A 105 2.30 -12.89 22.45
CA GLU A 105 2.17 -12.73 23.90
C GLU A 105 2.66 -13.95 24.69
N GLY A 106 3.03 -15.01 23.98
CA GLY A 106 3.45 -16.28 24.57
C GLY A 106 4.75 -16.19 25.38
N VAL A 107 4.95 -17.17 26.25
CA VAL A 107 6.12 -17.30 27.14
C VAL A 107 7.43 -17.33 26.36
N CYS A 108 7.44 -17.86 25.14
CA CYS A 108 8.60 -17.90 24.26
C CYS A 108 9.15 -16.51 23.87
N MET A 109 8.32 -15.45 24.01
CA MET A 109 8.76 -14.07 23.77
C MET A 109 9.55 -13.49 24.94
N SER A 110 9.43 -14.07 26.13
CA SER A 110 10.08 -13.59 27.37
C SER A 110 11.18 -14.52 27.89
N ARG A 111 11.36 -15.71 27.32
CA ARG A 111 12.37 -16.70 27.79
C ARG A 111 13.29 -17.10 26.64
N PRO A 112 14.54 -16.59 26.56
CA PRO A 112 15.53 -17.04 25.60
C PRO A 112 15.79 -18.55 25.74
N GLY A 113 15.81 -19.26 24.60
CA GLY A 113 16.03 -20.72 24.59
C GLY A 113 14.80 -21.58 24.91
N TYR A 114 13.66 -20.98 25.25
CA TYR A 114 12.42 -21.73 25.42
C TYR A 114 11.96 -22.31 24.07
N ARG A 115 11.86 -23.64 23.98
CA ARG A 115 11.28 -24.31 22.81
C ARG A 115 9.76 -24.20 22.91
N CYS A 116 9.17 -23.44 22.02
CA CYS A 116 7.73 -23.26 21.93
C CYS A 116 7.21 -24.02 20.71
N ASP A 117 6.21 -24.86 20.93
CA ASP A 117 5.51 -25.59 19.86
C ASP A 117 4.26 -24.84 19.37
N SER A 118 4.24 -23.51 19.52
CA SER A 118 3.15 -22.69 18.98
C SER A 118 3.05 -22.83 17.47
N ASP A 119 1.86 -22.66 16.94
CA ASP A 119 1.55 -22.69 15.50
C ASP A 119 2.46 -21.76 14.70
N TYR A 120 2.94 -20.67 15.31
CA TYR A 120 3.88 -19.75 14.68
C TYR A 120 5.22 -20.42 14.31
N TYR A 121 5.79 -21.22 15.22
CA TYR A 121 7.08 -21.89 14.94
C TYR A 121 6.90 -23.10 14.03
N VAL A 122 5.74 -23.75 14.06
CA VAL A 122 5.39 -24.79 13.07
C VAL A 122 5.31 -24.16 11.70
N MET A 123 4.55 -23.08 11.53
CA MET A 123 4.42 -22.33 10.28
C MET A 123 5.75 -21.78 9.78
N ARG A 124 6.61 -21.28 10.67
CA ARG A 124 7.94 -20.81 10.29
C ARG A 124 8.78 -21.91 9.62
N ARG A 125 8.78 -23.13 10.16
CA ARG A 125 9.48 -24.28 9.56
C ARG A 125 8.87 -24.67 8.21
N GLU A 126 7.55 -24.59 8.09
CA GLU A 126 6.86 -24.84 6.82
C GLU A 126 7.25 -23.81 5.74
N VAL A 127 7.29 -22.53 6.10
CA VAL A 127 7.75 -21.43 5.20
C VAL A 127 9.18 -21.66 4.71
N GLU A 128 10.08 -22.15 5.56
CA GLU A 128 11.47 -22.45 5.19
C GLU A 128 11.59 -23.54 4.10
N GLN A 129 10.62 -24.47 4.05
CA GLN A 129 10.59 -25.58 3.08
C GLN A 129 9.71 -25.29 1.86
N ALA A 130 8.79 -24.34 1.97
CA ALA A 130 7.82 -24.04 0.94
C ALA A 130 8.45 -23.50 -0.35
N ARG A 131 7.88 -23.90 -1.48
CA ARG A 131 8.24 -23.35 -2.80
C ARG A 131 7.62 -21.98 -3.05
N ARG A 132 6.40 -21.76 -2.54
CA ARG A 132 5.64 -20.52 -2.70
C ARG A 132 5.21 -20.01 -1.33
N VAL A 133 5.53 -18.76 -1.04
CA VAL A 133 5.21 -18.13 0.24
C VAL A 133 4.52 -16.79 -0.04
N ALA A 134 3.41 -16.52 0.65
CA ALA A 134 2.81 -15.20 0.70
C ALA A 134 2.99 -14.61 2.11
N ALA A 135 3.59 -13.44 2.22
CA ALA A 135 3.77 -12.72 3.47
C ALA A 135 3.36 -11.25 3.30
N ASN A 136 2.96 -10.58 4.38
CA ASN A 136 2.85 -9.13 4.29
C ASN A 136 4.24 -8.46 4.47
N TYR A 137 4.38 -7.26 3.92
CA TYR A 137 5.64 -6.51 4.00
C TYR A 137 6.16 -6.36 5.42
N ALA A 138 5.27 -6.05 6.39
CA ALA A 138 5.69 -5.84 7.77
C ALA A 138 6.29 -7.10 8.41
N VAL A 139 5.71 -8.27 8.16
CA VAL A 139 6.23 -9.55 8.64
C VAL A 139 7.60 -9.83 8.03
N TYR A 140 7.72 -9.69 6.71
CA TYR A 140 8.97 -9.96 6.01
C TYR A 140 10.09 -9.02 6.47
N LEU A 141 9.83 -7.71 6.52
CA LEU A 141 10.80 -6.70 6.98
C LEU A 141 11.21 -6.93 8.44
N ASN A 142 10.27 -7.28 9.33
CA ASN A 142 10.61 -7.63 10.71
C ASN A 142 11.53 -8.85 10.78
N HIS A 143 11.31 -9.87 9.95
CA HIS A 143 12.21 -11.01 9.86
C HIS A 143 13.57 -10.63 9.30
N LEU A 144 13.60 -9.81 8.27
CA LEU A 144 14.83 -9.36 7.63
C LEU A 144 15.73 -8.56 8.61
N PHE A 145 15.15 -7.68 9.42
CA PHE A 145 15.91 -6.78 10.29
C PHE A 145 16.15 -7.35 11.69
N TYR A 146 15.26 -8.18 12.22
CA TYR A 146 15.28 -8.56 13.64
C TYR A 146 15.38 -10.06 13.92
N SER A 147 15.17 -10.93 12.95
CA SER A 147 15.03 -12.37 13.20
C SER A 147 15.81 -13.25 12.23
N ARG A 148 16.74 -12.82 11.47
CA ARG A 148 17.41 -13.55 10.40
C ARG A 148 16.44 -14.45 9.60
N LEU A 149 16.35 -14.23 8.31
CA LEU A 149 15.77 -15.18 7.37
C LEU A 149 16.79 -16.31 7.20
N ASP A 150 16.41 -17.52 7.59
CA ASP A 150 17.32 -18.68 7.49
C ASP A 150 17.59 -19.03 6.02
N ARG A 151 16.66 -18.68 5.12
CA ARG A 151 16.78 -18.84 3.69
C ARG A 151 16.39 -17.57 2.94
N LYS A 152 17.25 -17.15 2.01
CA LYS A 152 16.92 -16.09 1.04
C LYS A 152 16.08 -16.68 -0.09
N PRO A 153 14.93 -16.08 -0.44
CA PRO A 153 14.17 -16.51 -1.61
C PRO A 153 14.98 -16.30 -2.90
N ASP A 154 14.77 -17.17 -3.89
CA ASP A 154 15.36 -16.98 -5.22
C ASP A 154 14.65 -15.85 -5.95
N LEU A 155 13.32 -15.73 -5.79
CA LEU A 155 12.52 -14.61 -6.30
C LEU A 155 11.68 -13.99 -5.18
N LEU A 156 11.80 -12.67 -5.06
CA LEU A 156 10.93 -11.84 -4.22
C LEU A 156 9.99 -11.03 -5.12
N VAL A 157 8.69 -11.25 -4.99
CA VAL A 157 7.66 -10.49 -5.70
C VAL A 157 7.08 -9.44 -4.77
N CYS A 158 7.29 -8.18 -5.09
CA CYS A 158 6.71 -7.03 -4.38
C CYS A 158 5.40 -6.62 -5.07
N ASP A 159 4.28 -7.16 -4.61
CA ASP A 159 2.96 -6.82 -5.14
C ASP A 159 2.48 -5.47 -4.61
N GLU A 160 1.68 -4.76 -5.42
CA GLU A 160 1.28 -3.37 -5.18
C GLU A 160 2.47 -2.44 -4.92
N GLY A 161 3.50 -2.55 -5.78
CA GLY A 161 4.79 -1.87 -5.65
C GLY A 161 4.72 -0.34 -5.51
N HIS A 162 3.64 0.29 -5.97
CA HIS A 162 3.39 1.72 -5.77
C HIS A 162 3.30 2.13 -4.28
N ARG A 163 3.05 1.18 -3.39
CA ARG A 163 2.98 1.41 -1.94
C ARG A 163 4.33 1.27 -1.22
N LEU A 164 5.38 0.84 -1.93
CA LEU A 164 6.69 0.59 -1.31
C LEU A 164 7.23 1.81 -0.58
N LEU A 165 7.10 3.00 -1.17
CA LEU A 165 7.58 4.23 -0.53
C LEU A 165 6.96 4.42 0.86
N ASP A 166 5.64 4.28 0.96
CA ASP A 166 4.93 4.47 2.23
C ASP A 166 5.19 3.33 3.22
N ILE A 167 5.17 2.08 2.74
CA ILE A 167 5.42 0.89 3.56
C ILE A 167 6.82 0.92 4.18
N LEU A 168 7.84 1.21 3.39
CA LEU A 168 9.22 1.26 3.87
C LEU A 168 9.46 2.45 4.78
N THR A 169 8.85 3.61 4.48
CA THR A 169 8.87 4.77 5.36
C THR A 169 8.24 4.46 6.72
N GLN A 170 7.06 3.84 6.71
CA GLN A 170 6.39 3.44 7.95
C GLN A 170 7.22 2.43 8.77
N PHE A 171 7.88 1.50 8.10
CA PHE A 171 8.77 0.54 8.75
C PHE A 171 9.99 1.21 9.40
N GLU A 172 10.60 2.18 8.74
CA GLU A 172 11.74 2.94 9.29
C GLU A 172 11.31 4.04 10.28
N THR A 173 10.02 4.36 10.40
CA THR A 173 9.54 5.36 11.36
C THR A 173 9.82 4.91 12.78
N VAL A 174 10.54 5.74 13.53
CA VAL A 174 10.90 5.50 14.93
C VAL A 174 10.03 6.31 15.86
N LYS A 175 9.74 5.75 17.04
CA LYS A 175 8.94 6.40 18.07
C LYS A 175 9.63 6.27 19.41
N LEU A 176 9.46 7.29 20.27
CA LEU A 176 9.88 7.25 21.67
C LEU A 176 8.73 7.79 22.53
N ASP A 177 8.22 6.95 23.42
CA ASP A 177 7.02 7.22 24.22
C ASP A 177 7.39 7.51 25.68
N ALA A 178 7.24 8.77 26.11
CA ALA A 178 7.47 9.18 27.49
C ALA A 178 6.46 8.52 28.46
N GLY A 179 5.23 8.24 28.01
CA GLY A 179 4.24 7.51 28.80
C GLY A 179 4.70 6.08 29.12
N LEU A 180 5.36 5.41 28.16
CA LEU A 180 5.96 4.10 28.40
C LEU A 180 7.11 4.17 29.44
N CYS A 181 7.96 5.20 29.37
CA CYS A 181 9.02 5.44 30.36
C CYS A 181 8.41 5.63 31.77
N ARG A 182 7.37 6.46 31.91
CA ARG A 182 6.64 6.66 33.18
C ARG A 182 6.02 5.36 33.71
N LYS A 183 5.32 4.60 32.84
CA LYS A 183 4.71 3.31 33.20
C LYS A 183 5.72 2.30 33.73
N LEU A 184 6.93 2.31 33.20
CA LEU A 184 8.04 1.46 33.62
C LEU A 184 8.85 2.06 34.77
N ARG A 185 8.58 3.28 35.19
CA ARG A 185 9.38 4.06 36.15
C ARG A 185 10.85 4.13 35.74
N PHE A 186 11.06 4.27 34.43
CA PHE A 186 12.40 4.28 33.83
C PHE A 186 12.85 5.68 33.52
N ALA A 187 13.94 6.13 34.16
CA ALA A 187 14.55 7.45 34.06
C ALA A 187 13.58 8.61 34.32
N LYS A 188 14.05 9.69 34.94
CA LYS A 188 13.28 10.93 35.02
C LYS A 188 13.27 11.56 33.63
N HIS A 189 12.10 11.64 33.05
CA HIS A 189 11.82 12.47 31.89
C HIS A 189 10.91 13.63 32.30
N ASP A 190 11.12 14.81 31.69
CA ASP A 190 10.26 15.96 31.91
C ASP A 190 8.80 15.59 31.57
N ASP A 191 7.85 16.06 32.37
CA ASP A 191 6.41 15.79 32.18
C ASP A 191 5.85 16.29 30.83
N LYS A 192 6.61 17.15 30.13
CA LYS A 192 6.24 17.73 28.84
C LYS A 192 6.57 16.85 27.63
N GLY A 193 7.34 15.75 27.81
CA GLY A 193 7.76 14.85 26.75
C GLY A 193 8.96 15.36 25.95
N TRP A 194 9.08 14.96 24.70
CA TRP A 194 10.23 15.16 23.83
C TRP A 194 10.09 16.41 22.96
N TYR A 195 11.14 17.23 22.86
CA TYR A 195 11.12 18.49 22.10
C TYR A 195 11.80 18.35 20.72
N SER A 196 12.80 17.46 20.60
CA SER A 196 13.52 17.24 19.35
C SER A 196 14.06 15.82 19.25
N LEU A 197 14.38 15.41 18.02
CA LEU A 197 15.05 14.13 17.75
C LEU A 197 16.48 14.13 18.33
N GLU A 198 17.14 15.26 18.34
CA GLU A 198 18.51 15.39 18.85
C GLU A 198 18.57 15.16 20.36
N GLU A 199 17.66 15.79 21.11
CA GLU A 199 17.48 15.55 22.55
C GLU A 199 17.18 14.07 22.82
N ALA A 200 16.24 13.48 22.09
CA ALA A 200 15.89 12.08 22.25
C ALA A 200 17.04 11.13 21.93
N ARG A 201 17.89 11.46 20.95
CA ARG A 201 19.12 10.71 20.64
C ARG A 201 20.14 10.79 21.77
N ALA A 202 20.35 11.98 22.35
CA ALA A 202 21.25 12.15 23.48
C ALA A 202 20.81 11.29 24.67
N TRP A 203 19.51 11.37 25.00
CA TRP A 203 18.91 10.56 26.05
C TRP A 203 19.01 9.05 25.73
N ALA A 204 18.73 8.64 24.49
CA ALA A 204 18.80 7.24 24.06
C ALA A 204 20.23 6.67 24.21
N ARG A 205 21.27 7.45 23.90
CA ARG A 205 22.67 7.04 24.09
C ARG A 205 23.00 6.80 25.57
N GLU A 206 22.52 7.67 26.45
CA GLU A 206 22.74 7.55 27.89
C GLU A 206 22.04 6.32 28.48
N TYR A 207 20.80 6.06 28.07
CA TYR A 207 19.94 5.08 28.73
C TYR A 207 19.83 3.71 28.03
N LYS A 208 20.43 3.51 26.86
CA LYS A 208 20.34 2.26 26.10
C LYS A 208 20.74 1.01 26.88
N TYR A 209 21.94 1.05 27.50
CA TYR A 209 22.45 -0.11 28.23
C TYR A 209 21.62 -0.41 29.46
N LYS A 210 21.13 0.63 30.15
CA LYS A 210 20.23 0.46 31.29
C LYS A 210 18.91 -0.17 30.87
N ALA A 211 18.31 0.28 29.77
CA ALA A 211 17.09 -0.31 29.23
C ALA A 211 17.30 -1.76 28.80
N GLN A 212 18.45 -2.08 28.20
CA GLN A 212 18.83 -3.44 27.83
C GLN A 212 18.92 -4.36 29.05
N ALA A 213 19.62 -3.92 30.11
CA ALA A 213 19.73 -4.69 31.34
C ALA A 213 18.37 -4.93 32.00
N MET A 214 17.53 -3.90 32.09
CA MET A 214 16.17 -4.04 32.65
C MET A 214 15.29 -4.98 31.82
N MET A 215 15.43 -4.94 30.50
CA MET A 215 14.72 -5.88 29.60
C MET A 215 15.18 -7.32 29.84
N GLN A 216 16.50 -7.55 29.91
CA GLN A 216 17.06 -8.89 30.13
C GLN A 216 16.67 -9.44 31.50
N ASP A 217 16.75 -8.63 32.55
CA ASP A 217 16.33 -9.00 33.91
C ASP A 217 14.84 -9.36 33.95
N ALA A 218 13.99 -8.53 33.34
CA ALA A 218 12.54 -8.79 33.25
C ALA A 218 12.22 -10.10 32.49
N ILE A 219 12.98 -10.41 31.45
CA ILE A 219 12.85 -11.64 30.67
C ILE A 219 13.26 -12.85 31.52
N ILE A 220 14.43 -12.79 32.17
CA ILE A 220 14.96 -13.90 33.00
C ILE A 220 14.04 -14.21 34.17
N ASN A 221 13.51 -13.18 34.82
CA ASN A 221 12.64 -13.32 35.99
C ASN A 221 11.14 -13.57 35.64
N GLY A 222 10.78 -13.60 34.35
CA GLY A 222 9.40 -13.81 33.92
C GLY A 222 8.45 -12.66 34.32
N ASP A 223 8.98 -11.42 34.40
CA ASP A 223 8.19 -10.25 34.76
C ASP A 223 7.09 -9.99 33.71
N LYS A 224 5.86 -9.76 34.18
CA LYS A 224 4.70 -9.38 33.33
C LYS A 224 4.99 -8.14 32.47
N LYS A 225 5.95 -7.29 32.86
CA LYS A 225 6.39 -6.10 32.12
C LYS A 225 7.49 -6.37 31.10
N ALA A 226 7.99 -7.60 30.93
CA ALA A 226 9.06 -7.94 29.99
C ALA A 226 8.77 -7.42 28.57
N LYS A 227 7.52 -7.54 28.11
CA LYS A 227 7.07 -7.01 26.80
C LYS A 227 7.20 -5.48 26.69
N LEU A 228 6.88 -4.75 27.76
CA LEU A 228 7.00 -3.29 27.81
C LEU A 228 8.46 -2.86 27.82
N TRP A 229 9.33 -3.58 28.54
CA TRP A 229 10.78 -3.35 28.53
C TRP A 229 11.38 -3.61 27.16
N ALA A 230 10.98 -4.69 26.49
CA ALA A 230 11.42 -4.98 25.13
C ALA A 230 10.93 -3.92 24.13
N GLN A 231 9.72 -3.38 24.32
CA GLN A 231 9.21 -2.27 23.52
C GLN A 231 10.02 -1.01 23.73
N LEU A 232 10.31 -0.63 24.98
CA LEU A 232 11.12 0.55 25.30
C LEU A 232 12.54 0.42 24.73
N TYR A 233 13.19 -0.73 24.91
CA TYR A 233 14.52 -0.95 24.37
C TYR A 233 14.56 -0.82 22.84
N ARG A 234 13.56 -1.35 22.13
CA ARG A 234 13.43 -1.17 20.66
C ARG A 234 13.24 0.29 20.28
N GLN A 235 12.43 1.06 21.02
CA GLN A 235 12.23 2.47 20.78
C GLN A 235 13.53 3.26 20.97
N ILE A 236 14.26 3.01 22.05
CA ILE A 236 15.56 3.63 22.35
C ILE A 236 16.58 3.30 21.24
N THR A 237 16.68 2.04 20.86
CA THR A 237 17.59 1.61 19.78
C THR A 237 17.21 2.26 18.45
N GLY A 238 15.93 2.28 18.10
CA GLY A 238 15.44 2.93 16.88
C GLY A 238 15.78 4.41 16.81
N ILE A 239 15.58 5.16 17.90
CA ILE A 239 15.93 6.58 17.99
C ILE A 239 17.45 6.79 17.88
N GLN A 240 18.26 5.94 18.51
CA GLN A 240 19.70 6.02 18.41
C GLN A 240 20.22 5.75 16.99
N ASP A 241 19.60 4.78 16.31
CA ASP A 241 19.99 4.33 14.96
C ASP A 241 19.36 5.18 13.85
N ALA A 242 18.50 6.15 14.19
CA ALA A 242 17.90 7.08 13.23
C ALA A 242 19.00 7.91 12.55
N GLY A 243 19.02 7.93 11.21
CA GLY A 243 20.02 8.65 10.41
C GLY A 243 19.89 10.18 10.50
N GLU A 244 20.82 10.90 9.89
CA GLU A 244 20.80 12.37 9.82
C GLU A 244 19.66 12.90 8.94
N ASP A 245 19.21 12.08 7.98
CA ASP A 245 18.09 12.33 7.08
C ASP A 245 16.71 12.15 7.74
N TYR A 246 16.67 11.77 9.03
CA TYR A 246 15.40 11.62 9.75
C TYR A 246 14.84 12.97 10.16
N ILE A 247 13.55 13.10 9.91
CA ILE A 247 12.76 14.31 10.20
C ILE A 247 11.84 14.03 11.38
N THR A 248 11.86 14.92 12.37
CA THR A 248 10.90 14.88 13.46
C THR A 248 9.50 15.20 12.93
N LEU A 249 8.60 14.24 12.99
CA LEU A 249 7.21 14.39 12.56
C LEU A 249 6.33 14.92 13.69
N LYS A 250 6.57 14.42 14.90
CA LYS A 250 5.78 14.74 16.10
C LYS A 250 6.71 14.89 17.30
N THR A 251 6.38 15.84 18.16
CA THR A 251 6.99 16.09 19.47
C THR A 251 5.97 16.00 20.60
N GLY A 252 6.40 16.05 21.85
CA GLY A 252 5.55 15.94 23.03
C GLY A 252 5.64 14.55 23.68
N GLU A 253 4.54 14.04 24.22
CA GLU A 253 4.52 12.76 24.92
C GLU A 253 5.05 11.59 24.08
N VAL A 254 4.77 11.60 22.79
CA VAL A 254 5.37 10.67 21.82
C VAL A 254 6.15 11.46 20.79
N LEU A 255 7.46 11.25 20.75
CA LEU A 255 8.28 11.69 19.64
C LEU A 255 8.16 10.67 18.51
N GLU A 256 7.94 11.17 17.29
CA GLU A 256 7.92 10.37 16.07
C GLU A 256 8.85 11.00 15.03
N ALA A 257 9.71 10.19 14.43
CA ALA A 257 10.62 10.62 13.38
C ALA A 257 10.72 9.55 12.28
N ALA A 258 10.87 10.00 11.04
CA ALA A 258 11.00 9.14 9.88
C ALA A 258 12.08 9.66 8.93
N PRO A 259 12.69 8.78 8.11
CA PRO A 259 13.61 9.23 7.08
C PRO A 259 12.86 10.00 5.98
N LEU A 260 13.52 10.98 5.39
CA LEU A 260 12.97 11.65 4.21
C LEU A 260 12.71 10.62 3.10
N TRP A 261 13.67 9.74 2.88
CA TRP A 261 13.58 8.63 1.92
C TRP A 261 13.98 7.31 2.57
N PRO A 262 13.19 6.21 2.44
CA PRO A 262 13.43 4.96 3.15
C PRO A 262 14.48 4.08 2.45
N ARG A 263 15.66 4.63 2.19
CA ARG A 263 16.73 3.99 1.40
C ARG A 263 17.36 2.79 2.10
N LYS A 264 17.43 2.82 3.43
CA LYS A 264 17.99 1.72 4.22
C LYS A 264 17.12 0.47 4.14
N ALA A 265 15.82 0.61 4.34
CA ALA A 265 14.88 -0.52 4.22
C ALA A 265 14.74 -0.98 2.77
N ALA A 266 14.73 -0.06 1.80
CA ALA A 266 14.70 -0.40 0.39
C ALA A 266 15.94 -1.23 -0.01
N LYS A 267 17.14 -0.78 0.35
CA LYS A 267 18.39 -1.51 0.10
C LYS A 267 18.35 -2.92 0.71
N ALA A 268 17.97 -3.04 1.97
CA ALA A 268 17.88 -4.32 2.66
C ALA A 268 16.86 -5.26 1.99
N LEU A 269 15.68 -4.74 1.63
CA LEU A 269 14.63 -5.50 0.95
C LEU A 269 15.13 -6.06 -0.39
N PHE A 270 15.73 -5.22 -1.24
CA PHE A 270 16.17 -5.63 -2.56
C PHE A 270 17.42 -6.54 -2.54
N GLN A 271 18.19 -6.53 -1.45
CA GLN A 271 19.31 -7.46 -1.23
C GLN A 271 18.89 -8.79 -0.59
N SER A 272 17.66 -8.90 -0.11
CA SER A 272 17.18 -10.08 0.61
C SER A 272 16.88 -11.29 -0.27
N ALA A 273 16.84 -11.12 -1.60
CA ALA A 273 16.58 -12.17 -2.57
C ALA A 273 17.65 -12.20 -3.69
N ARG A 274 17.65 -13.26 -4.49
CA ARG A 274 18.52 -13.33 -5.71
C ARG A 274 18.00 -12.44 -6.81
N SER A 275 16.68 -12.45 -7.02
CA SER A 275 15.98 -11.57 -7.96
C SER A 275 14.76 -10.95 -7.30
N VAL A 276 14.42 -9.73 -7.70
CA VAL A 276 13.26 -8.99 -7.20
C VAL A 276 12.39 -8.57 -8.37
N LEU A 277 11.08 -8.81 -8.25
CA LEU A 277 10.05 -8.33 -9.17
C LEU A 277 9.13 -7.37 -8.43
N ILE A 278 9.14 -6.10 -8.78
CA ILE A 278 8.20 -5.09 -8.29
C ILE A 278 7.09 -4.98 -9.33
N GLN A 279 5.85 -5.26 -8.95
CA GLN A 279 4.71 -5.19 -9.87
C GLN A 279 3.60 -4.31 -9.33
N SER A 280 2.98 -3.51 -10.19
CA SER A 280 1.81 -2.69 -9.87
C SER A 280 1.10 -2.21 -11.14
N ALA A 281 -0.11 -1.69 -10.97
CA ALA A 281 -0.79 -0.97 -12.05
C ALA A 281 -0.18 0.42 -12.31
N THR A 282 0.51 0.97 -11.33
CA THR A 282 1.12 2.30 -11.37
C THR A 282 2.46 2.26 -10.64
N LEU A 283 3.55 2.63 -11.28
CA LEU A 283 4.90 2.67 -10.71
C LEU A 283 5.57 4.04 -10.87
N TYR A 284 4.77 5.12 -10.90
CA TYR A 284 5.24 6.50 -10.96
C TYR A 284 6.13 6.79 -12.18
N GLY A 285 5.82 6.19 -13.33
CA GLY A 285 6.69 6.23 -14.50
C GLY A 285 8.01 5.48 -14.30
N GLY A 286 8.05 4.49 -13.41
CA GLY A 286 9.18 3.60 -13.14
C GLY A 286 10.42 4.31 -12.58
N HIS A 287 11.04 5.16 -13.38
CA HIS A 287 12.25 5.89 -12.97
C HIS A 287 12.05 6.74 -11.71
N THR A 288 10.90 7.39 -11.56
CA THR A 288 10.64 8.20 -10.37
C THR A 288 10.57 7.33 -9.11
N LEU A 289 9.87 6.19 -9.14
CA LEU A 289 9.83 5.30 -7.99
C LEU A 289 11.22 4.73 -7.66
N ALA A 290 11.99 4.33 -8.69
CA ALA A 290 13.35 3.85 -8.52
C ALA A 290 14.24 4.87 -7.81
N GLU A 291 14.18 6.13 -8.23
CA GLU A 291 14.91 7.25 -7.64
C GLU A 291 14.51 7.48 -6.17
N LEU A 292 13.20 7.49 -5.87
CA LEU A 292 12.68 7.65 -4.50
C LEU A 292 13.13 6.53 -3.55
N LEU A 293 13.28 5.31 -4.07
CA LEU A 293 13.78 4.15 -3.34
C LEU A 293 15.31 4.04 -3.32
N GLY A 294 16.02 4.98 -3.96
CA GLY A 294 17.48 5.01 -4.00
C GLY A 294 18.11 4.00 -4.96
N LEU A 295 17.38 3.55 -5.98
CA LEU A 295 17.87 2.58 -6.95
C LEU A 295 18.84 3.15 -8.00
N ASN A 296 18.92 4.47 -8.12
CA ASN A 296 19.77 5.17 -9.10
C ASN A 296 20.96 5.90 -8.47
N PHE A 297 21.21 5.75 -7.18
CA PHE A 297 22.27 6.48 -6.52
C PHE A 297 23.53 5.65 -6.36
N GLY A 298 24.54 5.99 -7.14
CA GLY A 298 25.88 5.82 -6.72
C GLY A 298 26.86 5.26 -7.74
N GLU A 299 27.73 6.12 -8.20
CA GLU A 299 29.04 5.78 -8.76
C GLU A 299 29.99 5.22 -7.68
N LEU A 300 29.63 5.27 -6.40
CA LEU A 300 30.49 4.92 -5.25
C LEU A 300 30.07 3.68 -4.46
N ASP A 301 28.87 3.16 -4.68
CA ASP A 301 28.42 1.90 -4.08
C ASP A 301 28.13 0.90 -5.21
N PRO A 302 28.74 -0.31 -5.25
CA PRO A 302 28.41 -1.33 -6.25
C PRO A 302 26.93 -1.76 -6.20
N TYR A 303 26.12 -1.06 -5.47
CA TYR A 303 24.69 -1.20 -5.31
C TYR A 303 24.01 0.16 -5.49
N PRO A 304 23.03 0.31 -6.37
CA PRO A 304 21.95 -0.62 -6.62
C PRO A 304 22.20 -1.48 -7.88
N PRO A 305 21.56 -2.67 -7.96
CA PRO A 305 21.51 -3.38 -9.23
C PRO A 305 20.79 -2.49 -10.24
N ALA A 306 21.31 -2.42 -11.45
CA ALA A 306 20.58 -1.82 -12.54
C ALA A 306 19.21 -2.48 -12.59
N TYR A 307 18.14 -1.70 -12.48
CA TYR A 307 16.79 -2.21 -12.62
C TYR A 307 16.38 -2.16 -14.09
N GLN A 308 15.47 -3.05 -14.48
CA GLN A 308 14.83 -3.00 -15.79
C GLN A 308 13.34 -2.66 -15.58
N PHE A 309 12.83 -1.76 -16.40
CA PHE A 309 11.44 -1.31 -16.35
C PHE A 309 10.66 -1.80 -17.55
N TYR A 310 9.54 -2.46 -17.28
CA TYR A 310 8.66 -3.04 -18.28
C TYR A 310 7.27 -2.40 -18.15
N THR A 311 6.75 -1.92 -19.27
CA THR A 311 5.36 -1.49 -19.38
C THR A 311 4.56 -2.50 -20.18
N VAL A 312 3.30 -2.66 -19.84
CA VAL A 312 2.41 -3.60 -20.49
C VAL A 312 1.13 -2.88 -20.92
N PRO A 313 0.74 -2.93 -22.19
CA PRO A 313 -0.50 -2.33 -22.64
C PRO A 313 -1.72 -3.00 -22.01
N SER A 314 -2.85 -2.30 -22.00
CA SER A 314 -4.10 -2.89 -21.51
C SER A 314 -4.56 -4.02 -22.42
N PRO A 315 -4.94 -5.21 -21.88
CA PRO A 315 -5.56 -6.26 -22.66
C PRO A 315 -7.02 -5.94 -23.03
N PHE A 316 -7.55 -4.82 -22.53
CA PHE A 316 -8.96 -4.43 -22.70
C PHE A 316 -9.08 -3.28 -23.67
N ASP A 317 -10.13 -3.30 -24.49
CA ASP A 317 -10.45 -2.22 -25.41
C ASP A 317 -10.68 -0.91 -24.63
N SER A 318 -9.88 0.12 -24.94
CA SER A 318 -9.95 1.44 -24.31
C SER A 318 -11.30 2.15 -24.50
N ALA A 319 -12.07 1.78 -25.52
CA ALA A 319 -13.40 2.32 -25.76
C ALA A 319 -14.44 1.85 -24.72
N ARG A 320 -14.18 0.73 -24.02
CA ARG A 320 -15.10 0.16 -23.03
C ARG A 320 -15.03 0.83 -21.67
N TRP A 321 -13.95 1.57 -21.37
CA TRP A 321 -13.73 2.21 -20.06
C TRP A 321 -13.05 3.58 -20.18
N PRO A 322 -13.60 4.49 -21.00
CA PRO A 322 -13.02 5.80 -21.21
C PRO A 322 -12.98 6.60 -19.92
N THR A 323 -11.91 7.40 -19.78
CA THR A 323 -11.78 8.40 -18.72
C THR A 323 -11.93 9.78 -19.34
N TYR A 324 -13.05 10.44 -19.10
CA TYR A 324 -13.34 11.77 -19.66
C TYR A 324 -12.85 12.87 -18.73
N PHE A 325 -12.17 13.85 -19.30
CA PHE A 325 -11.90 15.11 -18.61
C PHE A 325 -12.99 16.13 -18.96
N ARG A 326 -13.85 16.42 -17.99
CA ARG A 326 -14.97 17.38 -18.13
C ARG A 326 -14.89 18.41 -17.00
N PRO A 327 -13.98 19.43 -17.10
CA PRO A 327 -13.72 20.34 -16.01
C PRO A 327 -14.94 21.24 -15.73
N VAL A 328 -15.33 21.29 -14.46
CA VAL A 328 -16.40 22.14 -13.93
C VAL A 328 -15.79 23.38 -13.29
N VAL A 329 -14.87 23.16 -12.36
CA VAL A 329 -14.20 24.20 -11.57
C VAL A 329 -12.84 23.69 -11.12
N ARG A 330 -11.91 24.61 -10.89
CA ARG A 330 -10.61 24.28 -10.31
C ARG A 330 -10.69 24.39 -8.78
N LEU A 331 -10.84 23.26 -8.12
CA LEU A 331 -10.92 23.23 -6.65
C LEU A 331 -9.54 23.28 -5.99
N ASN A 332 -9.45 24.03 -4.90
CA ASN A 332 -8.28 24.13 -4.04
C ASN A 332 -8.71 24.37 -2.57
N LYS A 333 -7.74 24.57 -1.66
CA LYS A 333 -8.04 24.77 -0.22
C LYS A 333 -8.86 26.06 0.04
N GLY A 334 -8.69 27.08 -0.81
CA GLY A 334 -9.40 28.36 -0.73
C GLY A 334 -10.65 28.44 -1.59
N SER A 335 -11.12 27.35 -2.18
CA SER A 335 -12.33 27.36 -3.02
C SER A 335 -13.57 27.78 -2.26
N THR A 336 -14.34 28.68 -2.88
CA THR A 336 -15.56 29.30 -2.35
C THR A 336 -16.73 28.31 -2.29
N ASP A 337 -17.78 28.67 -1.55
CA ASP A 337 -19.01 27.86 -1.50
C ASP A 337 -19.73 27.86 -2.86
N GLU A 338 -19.61 28.94 -3.65
CA GLU A 338 -20.14 29.02 -5.02
C GLU A 338 -19.44 28.00 -5.96
N GLU A 339 -18.10 27.90 -5.87
CA GLU A 339 -17.33 26.92 -6.65
C GLU A 339 -17.74 25.48 -6.30
N TRP A 340 -17.92 25.19 -5.00
CA TRP A 340 -18.44 23.91 -4.54
C TRP A 340 -19.89 23.68 -4.92
N GLY A 341 -20.72 24.74 -4.97
CA GLY A 341 -22.10 24.70 -5.45
C GLY A 341 -22.17 24.23 -6.91
N ARG A 342 -21.36 24.84 -7.79
CA ARG A 342 -21.26 24.41 -9.20
C ARG A 342 -20.83 22.95 -9.34
N MET A 343 -19.89 22.49 -8.52
CA MET A 343 -19.50 21.08 -8.48
C MET A 343 -20.66 20.20 -8.05
N ALA A 344 -21.40 20.59 -6.99
CA ALA A 344 -22.52 19.84 -6.46
C ALA A 344 -23.69 19.73 -7.46
N GLU A 345 -23.96 20.78 -8.22
CA GLU A 345 -24.96 20.79 -9.29
C GLU A 345 -24.63 19.78 -10.37
N VAL A 346 -23.40 19.79 -10.86
CA VAL A 346 -22.96 18.82 -11.89
C VAL A 346 -23.00 17.37 -11.36
N VAL A 347 -22.54 17.14 -10.12
CA VAL A 347 -22.65 15.81 -9.51
C VAL A 347 -24.11 15.39 -9.35
N HIS A 348 -25.01 16.30 -8.98
CA HIS A 348 -26.44 16.03 -8.93
C HIS A 348 -27.00 15.63 -10.29
N ASP A 349 -26.63 16.33 -11.37
CA ASP A 349 -27.05 16.00 -12.74
C ASP A 349 -26.62 14.59 -13.15
N TYR A 350 -25.38 14.18 -12.80
CA TYR A 350 -24.94 12.80 -13.02
C TYR A 350 -25.77 11.80 -12.22
N VAL A 351 -25.99 12.03 -10.92
CA VAL A 351 -26.80 11.15 -10.07
C VAL A 351 -28.23 11.06 -10.59
N HIS A 352 -28.80 12.15 -11.05
CA HIS A 352 -30.16 12.19 -11.61
C HIS A 352 -30.25 11.43 -12.93
N ARG A 353 -29.33 11.67 -13.86
CA ARG A 353 -29.28 11.07 -15.19
C ARG A 353 -29.02 9.56 -15.13
N TYR A 354 -28.08 9.12 -14.31
CA TYR A 354 -27.71 7.70 -14.19
C TYR A 354 -28.57 6.98 -13.14
N SER A 355 -29.88 6.90 -13.41
CA SER A 355 -30.85 6.28 -12.50
C SER A 355 -30.99 4.76 -12.66
N SER A 356 -30.38 4.17 -13.70
CA SER A 356 -30.46 2.72 -14.02
C SER A 356 -29.17 1.97 -13.70
N VAL A 357 -28.07 2.66 -13.36
CA VAL A 357 -26.78 2.06 -13.04
C VAL A 357 -26.25 2.61 -11.73
N LYS A 358 -25.35 1.85 -11.09
CA LYS A 358 -24.66 2.30 -9.89
C LYS A 358 -23.44 3.16 -10.23
N GLY A 359 -23.15 4.14 -9.37
CA GLY A 359 -22.02 5.04 -9.54
C GLY A 359 -21.22 5.30 -8.26
N VAL A 360 -20.01 5.81 -8.41
CA VAL A 360 -19.12 6.19 -7.31
C VAL A 360 -18.67 7.64 -7.45
N ILE A 361 -18.77 8.41 -6.37
CA ILE A 361 -18.31 9.80 -6.28
C ILE A 361 -17.06 9.84 -5.40
N HIS A 362 -15.92 10.14 -6.01
CA HIS A 362 -14.65 10.27 -5.32
C HIS A 362 -14.38 11.72 -4.96
N VAL A 363 -14.15 11.97 -3.68
CA VAL A 363 -13.66 13.24 -3.14
C VAL A 363 -12.30 13.02 -2.45
N ALA A 364 -11.50 14.07 -2.28
CA ALA A 364 -10.16 13.93 -1.70
C ALA A 364 -10.16 13.98 -0.16
N ALA A 365 -11.21 14.51 0.47
CA ALA A 365 -11.27 14.64 1.91
C ALA A 365 -12.72 14.55 2.43
N ARG A 366 -12.87 14.14 3.68
CA ARG A 366 -14.16 13.92 4.32
C ARG A 366 -15.07 15.16 4.34
N ASN A 367 -14.52 16.33 4.62
CA ASN A 367 -15.28 17.59 4.65
C ASN A 367 -15.88 17.96 3.28
N GLN A 368 -15.35 17.42 2.19
CA GLN A 368 -15.82 17.65 0.84
C GLN A 368 -17.09 16.85 0.53
N VAL A 369 -17.34 15.73 1.21
CA VAL A 369 -18.55 14.91 1.03
C VAL A 369 -19.81 15.75 1.19
N ARG A 370 -19.88 16.54 2.25
CA ARG A 370 -21.08 17.40 2.50
C ARG A 370 -21.26 18.47 1.43
N ARG A 371 -20.15 19.05 0.95
CA ARG A 371 -20.18 20.11 -0.09
C ARG A 371 -20.66 19.56 -1.42
N VAL A 372 -20.12 18.41 -1.85
CA VAL A 372 -20.48 17.76 -3.11
C VAL A 372 -21.93 17.24 -3.13
N LEU A 373 -22.45 16.81 -1.98
CA LEU A 373 -23.80 16.28 -1.85
C LEU A 373 -24.86 17.34 -1.48
N GLY A 374 -24.51 18.62 -1.45
CA GLY A 374 -25.42 19.70 -1.02
C GLY A 374 -26.74 19.71 -1.78
N THR A 375 -26.70 19.73 -3.10
CA THR A 375 -27.87 19.78 -3.98
C THR A 375 -28.67 18.47 -4.01
N ILE A 376 -28.00 17.32 -3.82
CA ILE A 376 -28.66 16.00 -3.85
C ILE A 376 -29.66 15.84 -2.71
N LYS A 377 -29.37 16.40 -1.53
CA LYS A 377 -30.21 16.29 -0.34
C LYS A 377 -31.58 16.96 -0.48
N SER A 378 -31.65 17.98 -1.31
CA SER A 378 -32.90 18.71 -1.60
C SER A 378 -33.68 18.16 -2.79
N CYS A 379 -33.16 17.15 -3.50
CA CYS A 379 -33.83 16.53 -4.63
C CYS A 379 -34.60 15.26 -4.20
N PRO A 380 -35.94 15.23 -4.26
CA PRO A 380 -36.74 14.07 -3.83
C PRO A 380 -36.40 12.77 -4.57
N SER A 381 -36.07 12.83 -5.88
CA SER A 381 -35.73 11.67 -6.69
C SER A 381 -34.30 11.13 -6.45
N CYS A 382 -33.40 11.93 -5.87
CA CYS A 382 -32.02 11.55 -5.57
C CYS A 382 -31.80 11.27 -4.08
N GLN A 383 -32.68 11.76 -3.23
CA GLN A 383 -32.63 11.55 -1.78
C GLN A 383 -32.76 10.04 -1.47
N GLY A 384 -31.85 9.53 -0.63
CA GLY A 384 -31.81 8.10 -0.27
C GLY A 384 -31.04 7.20 -1.26
N ARG A 385 -30.67 7.71 -2.44
CA ARG A 385 -29.87 6.95 -3.41
C ARG A 385 -28.36 7.04 -3.17
N VAL A 386 -27.88 7.94 -2.29
CA VAL A 386 -26.45 8.17 -2.06
C VAL A 386 -26.02 7.69 -0.68
N TYR A 387 -25.12 6.72 -0.66
CA TYR A 387 -24.46 6.17 0.52
C TYR A 387 -23.21 6.98 0.81
N ALA A 388 -23.14 7.59 1.98
CA ALA A 388 -22.03 8.46 2.35
C ALA A 388 -21.81 8.49 3.88
N PRO A 389 -20.58 8.78 4.36
CA PRO A 389 -20.30 8.92 5.79
C PRO A 389 -21.08 10.10 6.39
N LYS A 390 -21.68 9.90 7.58
CA LYS A 390 -22.53 10.90 8.24
C LYS A 390 -21.79 11.77 9.25
N GLY A 391 -20.83 11.24 10.01
CA GLY A 391 -20.16 11.97 11.08
C GLY A 391 -18.75 11.44 11.40
N LYS A 392 -18.00 12.14 12.28
CA LYS A 392 -16.68 11.68 12.77
C LYS A 392 -16.76 10.39 13.59
N GLU A 393 -17.90 10.10 14.17
CA GLU A 393 -18.16 8.96 15.04
C GLU A 393 -18.29 7.64 14.26
N ASP A 394 -18.32 7.73 12.91
CA ASP A 394 -18.52 6.59 12.03
C ASP A 394 -17.22 5.86 11.69
N GLU A 395 -16.06 6.37 12.13
CA GLU A 395 -14.76 5.76 11.91
C GLU A 395 -14.36 4.85 13.08
N GLY A 396 -13.97 3.61 12.80
CA GLY A 396 -13.28 2.74 13.74
C GLY A 396 -14.13 1.83 14.61
N LYS A 397 -15.45 1.84 14.50
CA LYS A 397 -16.30 0.84 15.19
C LYS A 397 -16.60 -0.30 14.22
N GLU A 398 -16.04 -1.47 14.48
CA GLU A 398 -16.40 -2.72 13.79
C GLU A 398 -17.91 -2.93 13.89
N GLY A 399 -18.56 -3.27 12.75
CA GLY A 399 -20.02 -3.46 12.68
C GLY A 399 -20.84 -2.17 12.47
N ASN A 400 -20.22 -0.98 12.44
CA ASN A 400 -20.95 0.26 12.18
C ASN A 400 -21.30 0.37 10.67
N ARG A 401 -22.60 0.44 10.36
CA ARG A 401 -23.10 0.59 8.98
C ARG A 401 -22.60 1.84 8.26
N TYR A 402 -22.11 2.85 8.95
CA TYR A 402 -21.52 4.07 8.38
C TYR A 402 -20.00 4.02 8.31
N SER A 403 -19.38 2.94 8.77
CA SER A 403 -17.95 2.68 8.52
C SER A 403 -17.70 2.52 7.02
N ARG A 404 -16.43 2.66 6.59
CA ARG A 404 -16.06 2.43 5.18
C ARG A 404 -16.56 1.07 4.67
N ALA A 405 -16.29 0.00 5.42
CA ALA A 405 -16.71 -1.35 5.06
C ALA A 405 -18.24 -1.50 5.02
N GLY A 406 -18.95 -0.97 6.02
CA GLY A 406 -20.40 -1.01 6.09
C GLY A 406 -21.07 -0.24 4.95
N LEU A 407 -20.54 0.92 4.57
CA LEU A 407 -21.06 1.69 3.42
C LEU A 407 -20.85 0.98 2.09
N ILE A 408 -19.67 0.36 1.89
CA ILE A 408 -19.37 -0.40 0.69
C ILE A 408 -20.29 -1.62 0.57
N GLN A 409 -20.51 -2.34 1.67
CA GLN A 409 -21.40 -3.49 1.70
C GLN A 409 -22.84 -3.08 1.35
N GLN A 410 -23.39 -2.05 2.00
CA GLN A 410 -24.72 -1.52 1.71
C GLN A 410 -24.84 -1.08 0.24
N PHE A 411 -23.82 -0.42 -0.29
CA PHE A 411 -23.80 0.00 -1.70
C PHE A 411 -23.77 -1.20 -2.65
N LYS A 412 -22.99 -2.24 -2.35
CA LYS A 412 -22.97 -3.48 -3.17
C LYS A 412 -24.34 -4.17 -3.22
N GLU A 413 -25.08 -4.14 -2.13
CA GLU A 413 -26.44 -4.72 -2.03
C GLU A 413 -27.55 -3.78 -2.53
N ALA A 414 -27.25 -2.50 -2.72
CA ALA A 414 -28.21 -1.49 -3.11
C ALA A 414 -28.76 -1.71 -4.55
N PRO A 415 -29.99 -1.23 -4.86
CA PRO A 415 -30.55 -1.33 -6.20
C PRO A 415 -29.79 -0.50 -7.24
N PRO A 416 -29.99 -0.76 -8.55
CA PRO A 416 -29.51 0.12 -9.61
C PRO A 416 -29.92 1.59 -9.37
N GLY A 417 -29.10 2.51 -9.83
CA GLY A 417 -29.29 3.94 -9.59
C GLY A 417 -28.73 4.44 -8.25
N SER A 418 -28.19 3.55 -7.42
CA SER A 418 -27.52 3.92 -6.16
C SER A 418 -26.09 4.43 -6.39
N TRP A 419 -25.65 5.33 -5.51
CA TRP A 419 -24.32 5.94 -5.57
C TRP A 419 -23.59 5.84 -4.23
N LEU A 420 -22.28 5.63 -4.29
CA LEU A 420 -21.40 5.69 -3.14
C LEU A 420 -20.57 6.97 -3.20
N CYS A 421 -20.63 7.83 -2.19
CA CYS A 421 -19.73 8.99 -2.07
C CYS A 421 -18.74 8.79 -0.94
N HIS A 422 -17.44 8.71 -1.28
CA HIS A 422 -16.42 8.49 -0.25
C HIS A 422 -15.06 9.09 -0.66
N TYR A 423 -14.21 9.36 0.35
CA TYR A 423 -12.88 9.94 0.17
C TYR A 423 -11.72 8.92 0.15
N SER A 424 -11.99 7.64 0.42
CA SER A 424 -10.94 6.61 0.50
C SER A 424 -11.25 5.32 -0.28
N VAL A 425 -12.16 5.36 -1.25
CA VAL A 425 -12.52 4.17 -2.06
C VAL A 425 -11.82 4.11 -3.42
N GLY A 426 -10.93 5.05 -3.70
CA GLY A 426 -10.10 5.04 -4.90
C GLY A 426 -9.03 3.93 -4.91
N GLU A 427 -8.73 3.34 -3.75
CA GLU A 427 -7.77 2.25 -3.60
C GLU A 427 -8.36 1.11 -2.76
N GLY A 428 -7.95 -0.14 -3.05
CA GLY A 428 -8.28 -1.32 -2.25
C GLY A 428 -9.68 -1.92 -2.44
N GLU A 429 -10.55 -1.34 -3.29
CA GLU A 429 -11.88 -1.89 -3.59
C GLU A 429 -12.03 -2.24 -5.07
N SER A 430 -12.93 -3.17 -5.38
CA SER A 430 -13.33 -3.50 -6.75
C SER A 430 -14.78 -3.11 -6.95
N PHE A 431 -15.05 -2.47 -8.08
CA PHE A 431 -16.40 -2.06 -8.50
C PHE A 431 -16.72 -2.63 -9.88
N ASP A 432 -16.47 -3.93 -10.02
CA ASP A 432 -16.69 -4.71 -11.24
C ASP A 432 -18.16 -4.92 -11.57
N ASP A 433 -18.42 -5.22 -12.83
CA ASP A 433 -19.74 -5.52 -13.38
C ASP A 433 -20.79 -4.44 -13.02
N THR A 434 -21.92 -4.88 -12.49
CA THR A 434 -23.02 -4.01 -12.08
C THR A 434 -22.76 -3.24 -10.78
N THR A 435 -21.62 -3.45 -10.13
CA THR A 435 -21.29 -2.76 -8.86
C THR A 435 -21.04 -1.27 -9.09
N ALA A 436 -20.37 -0.88 -10.18
CA ALA A 436 -20.33 0.52 -10.62
C ALA A 436 -20.00 0.62 -12.11
N ARG A 437 -20.80 1.42 -12.83
CA ARG A 437 -20.61 1.70 -14.26
C ARG A 437 -20.12 3.12 -14.54
N ILE A 438 -20.16 3.98 -13.53
CA ILE A 438 -19.70 5.36 -13.64
C ILE A 438 -18.97 5.79 -12.36
N GLN A 439 -17.88 6.53 -12.52
CA GLN A 439 -17.15 7.15 -11.44
C GLN A 439 -16.94 8.63 -11.71
N LEU A 440 -17.12 9.45 -10.67
CA LEU A 440 -16.85 10.89 -10.72
C LEU A 440 -15.68 11.21 -9.81
N ILE A 441 -14.61 11.82 -10.34
CA ILE A 441 -13.50 12.37 -9.58
C ILE A 441 -13.74 13.87 -9.41
N CYS A 442 -14.39 14.24 -8.31
CA CYS A 442 -14.78 15.63 -8.03
C CYS A 442 -13.60 16.50 -7.62
N LYS A 443 -12.55 15.89 -7.09
CA LYS A 443 -11.33 16.58 -6.66
C LYS A 443 -10.10 15.76 -7.03
N THR A 444 -9.15 16.38 -7.72
CA THR A 444 -7.83 15.79 -7.99
C THR A 444 -7.18 15.37 -6.66
N PRO A 445 -6.85 14.07 -6.49
CA PRO A 445 -6.45 13.51 -5.20
C PRO A 445 -4.96 13.76 -4.89
N TYR A 446 -4.57 15.04 -4.83
CA TYR A 446 -3.21 15.41 -4.43
C TYR A 446 -2.89 14.87 -3.03
N PRO A 447 -1.65 14.39 -2.77
CA PRO A 447 -1.19 14.10 -1.42
C PRO A 447 -1.37 15.29 -0.48
N ASP A 448 -1.66 15.02 0.80
CA ASP A 448 -1.91 16.09 1.77
C ASP A 448 -0.61 16.79 2.17
N LEU A 449 -0.47 18.07 1.82
CA LEU A 449 0.64 18.91 2.26
C LEU A 449 0.54 19.36 3.72
N GLY A 450 -0.57 19.06 4.40
CA GLY A 450 -0.69 19.16 5.86
C GLY A 450 0.16 18.11 6.58
N ASP A 451 0.39 16.96 5.93
CA ASP A 451 1.38 15.99 6.40
C ASP A 451 2.80 16.54 6.20
N LYS A 452 3.55 16.61 7.32
CA LYS A 452 4.88 17.23 7.34
C LYS A 452 5.86 16.54 6.39
N LEU A 453 5.84 15.21 6.36
CA LEU A 453 6.76 14.42 5.53
C LEU A 453 6.45 14.61 4.04
N THR A 454 5.18 14.52 3.67
CA THR A 454 4.72 14.77 2.29
C THR A 454 5.12 16.16 1.82
N ARG A 455 4.94 17.17 2.67
CA ARG A 455 5.33 18.54 2.34
C ARG A 455 6.82 18.65 2.09
N LEU A 456 7.66 18.19 3.02
CA LEU A 456 9.12 18.26 2.89
C LEU A 456 9.62 17.49 1.67
N ARG A 457 9.08 16.30 1.42
CA ARG A 457 9.36 15.55 0.19
C ARG A 457 9.01 16.33 -1.07
N SER A 458 7.85 17.03 -1.07
CA SER A 458 7.41 17.82 -2.24
C SER A 458 8.28 19.04 -2.52
N GLU A 459 8.99 19.55 -1.52
CA GLU A 459 9.91 20.68 -1.57
C GLU A 459 11.34 20.30 -2.03
N GLU A 460 11.67 18.99 -2.02
CA GLU A 460 12.97 18.50 -2.48
C GLU A 460 13.27 18.90 -3.93
N PRO A 461 14.43 19.53 -4.20
CA PRO A 461 14.81 19.95 -5.54
C PRO A 461 14.86 18.79 -6.54
N GLY A 462 14.27 18.99 -7.72
CA GLY A 462 14.23 17.99 -8.80
C GLY A 462 13.20 16.87 -8.57
N MET A 463 13.32 16.13 -7.48
CA MET A 463 12.58 14.91 -7.19
C MET A 463 11.17 15.17 -6.61
N GLY A 464 11.04 16.16 -5.73
CA GLY A 464 9.80 16.35 -4.94
C GLY A 464 8.58 16.67 -5.79
N ARG A 465 8.70 17.55 -6.79
CA ARG A 465 7.58 17.90 -7.68
C ARG A 465 7.16 16.71 -8.55
N ARG A 466 8.14 15.93 -9.03
CA ARG A 466 7.87 14.73 -9.82
C ARG A 466 7.14 13.68 -8.98
N MET A 467 7.62 13.40 -7.76
CA MET A 467 6.96 12.52 -6.80
C MET A 467 5.50 12.94 -6.55
N TYR A 468 5.28 14.21 -6.21
CA TYR A 468 3.94 14.73 -5.90
C TYR A 468 2.97 14.58 -7.07
N ALA A 469 3.44 14.87 -8.29
CA ALA A 469 2.67 14.68 -9.51
C ALA A 469 2.43 13.19 -9.81
N ALA A 470 3.45 12.36 -9.71
CA ALA A 470 3.38 10.92 -9.97
C ALA A 470 2.40 10.22 -9.02
N MET A 471 2.46 10.51 -7.72
CA MET A 471 1.50 9.99 -6.74
C MET A 471 0.06 10.41 -7.05
N THR A 472 -0.14 11.64 -7.50
CA THR A 472 -1.47 12.13 -7.89
C THR A 472 -2.01 11.42 -9.12
N LEU A 473 -1.19 11.29 -10.17
CA LEU A 473 -1.56 10.58 -11.40
C LEU A 473 -1.82 9.10 -11.14
N ALA A 474 -1.00 8.46 -10.33
CA ALA A 474 -1.20 7.07 -9.93
C ALA A 474 -2.55 6.85 -9.23
N ARG A 475 -2.95 7.72 -8.31
CA ARG A 475 -4.26 7.66 -7.63
C ARG A 475 -5.41 7.83 -8.61
N ILE A 476 -5.30 8.74 -9.57
CA ILE A 476 -6.32 8.94 -10.61
C ILE A 476 -6.41 7.69 -11.49
N ALA A 477 -5.29 7.18 -11.98
CA ALA A 477 -5.24 5.99 -12.81
C ALA A 477 -5.79 4.76 -12.08
N GLN A 478 -5.42 4.54 -10.81
CA GLN A 478 -5.97 3.45 -10.00
C GLN A 478 -7.47 3.59 -9.80
N THR A 479 -7.97 4.81 -9.59
CA THR A 479 -9.42 5.07 -9.51
C THR A 479 -10.09 4.73 -10.84
N ALA A 480 -9.56 5.18 -11.97
CA ALA A 480 -10.09 4.88 -13.30
C ALA A 480 -10.13 3.37 -13.57
N GLY A 481 -9.12 2.63 -13.15
CA GLY A 481 -9.05 1.18 -13.32
C GLY A 481 -10.06 0.35 -12.49
N ARG A 482 -10.88 0.98 -11.63
CA ARG A 482 -11.83 0.25 -10.77
C ARG A 482 -13.05 -0.30 -11.49
N VAL A 483 -13.43 0.29 -12.62
CA VAL A 483 -14.60 -0.11 -13.42
C VAL A 483 -14.25 -1.13 -14.51
N MET A 484 -13.01 -1.62 -14.58
CA MET A 484 -12.56 -2.57 -15.60
C MET A 484 -11.78 -3.71 -14.98
N ARG A 485 -12.32 -4.93 -15.01
CA ARG A 485 -11.72 -6.12 -14.40
C ARG A 485 -11.55 -7.30 -15.34
N HIS A 486 -12.43 -7.45 -16.31
CA HIS A 486 -12.40 -8.53 -17.29
C HIS A 486 -12.87 -8.03 -18.67
N SER A 487 -12.67 -8.83 -19.71
CA SER A 487 -12.93 -8.44 -21.11
C SER A 487 -14.36 -8.01 -21.41
N ASN A 488 -15.34 -8.52 -20.65
CA ASN A 488 -16.75 -8.18 -20.84
C ASN A 488 -17.21 -7.00 -19.99
N ASP A 489 -16.34 -6.51 -19.10
CA ASP A 489 -16.65 -5.37 -18.24
C ASP A 489 -16.66 -4.05 -19.03
N TYR A 490 -17.35 -3.06 -18.51
CA TYR A 490 -17.38 -1.70 -19.06
C TYR A 490 -17.77 -0.68 -17.99
N GLY A 491 -17.37 0.54 -18.20
CA GLY A 491 -17.71 1.66 -17.32
C GLY A 491 -17.02 2.92 -17.76
N GLU A 492 -17.32 4.04 -17.14
CA GLU A 492 -16.66 5.31 -17.44
C GLU A 492 -16.21 6.02 -16.17
N THR A 493 -15.15 6.80 -16.31
CA THR A 493 -14.66 7.69 -15.25
C THR A 493 -14.70 9.13 -15.77
N VAL A 494 -15.18 10.06 -14.95
CA VAL A 494 -15.25 11.48 -15.30
C VAL A 494 -14.46 12.30 -14.30
N ILE A 495 -13.43 13.01 -14.77
CA ILE A 495 -12.62 13.93 -13.97
C ILE A 495 -13.24 15.32 -14.09
N LEU A 496 -13.79 15.83 -12.98
CA LEU A 496 -14.51 17.11 -12.92
C LEU A 496 -13.66 18.28 -12.42
N ASP A 497 -12.55 18.00 -11.68
CA ASP A 497 -11.67 19.06 -11.16
C ASP A 497 -10.73 19.59 -12.25
N GLY A 498 -10.86 20.87 -12.57
CA GLY A 498 -10.00 21.56 -13.54
C GLY A 498 -8.53 21.61 -13.19
N SER A 499 -8.14 21.26 -11.93
CA SER A 499 -6.73 21.14 -11.53
C SER A 499 -5.98 20.07 -12.31
N PHE A 500 -6.69 19.03 -12.80
CA PHE A 500 -6.12 17.96 -13.61
C PHE A 500 -5.49 18.47 -14.92
N LYS A 501 -6.04 19.51 -15.55
CA LYS A 501 -5.49 20.09 -16.80
C LYS A 501 -4.01 20.46 -16.68
N ARG A 502 -3.65 21.13 -15.57
CA ARG A 502 -2.26 21.54 -15.32
C ARG A 502 -1.37 20.34 -15.00
N LEU A 503 -1.84 19.42 -14.18
CA LEU A 503 -1.14 18.19 -13.82
C LEU A 503 -0.80 17.40 -15.10
N TRP A 504 -1.78 17.14 -15.95
CA TRP A 504 -1.60 16.41 -17.20
C TRP A 504 -0.65 17.11 -18.16
N LYS A 505 -0.83 18.40 -18.36
CA LYS A 505 0.02 19.19 -19.26
C LYS A 505 1.51 19.05 -18.94
N TRP A 506 1.87 19.03 -17.66
CA TRP A 506 3.27 19.11 -17.24
C TRP A 506 3.90 17.77 -16.84
N HIS A 507 3.08 16.75 -16.57
CA HIS A 507 3.53 15.51 -15.95
C HIS A 507 2.90 14.25 -16.55
N LYS A 508 2.38 14.32 -17.77
CA LYS A 508 1.78 13.15 -18.45
C LYS A 508 2.74 11.97 -18.62
N ASP A 509 4.04 12.28 -18.69
CA ASP A 509 5.13 11.30 -18.75
C ASP A 509 5.25 10.41 -17.50
N LEU A 510 4.61 10.80 -16.41
CA LEU A 510 4.56 10.03 -15.16
C LEU A 510 3.31 9.16 -15.04
N ALA A 511 2.39 9.28 -15.96
CA ALA A 511 1.18 8.45 -16.00
C ALA A 511 1.49 7.10 -16.65
N PRO A 512 0.84 6.01 -16.22
CA PRO A 512 0.91 4.74 -16.92
C PRO A 512 0.41 4.87 -18.38
N ASP A 513 1.06 4.21 -19.32
CA ASP A 513 0.69 4.21 -20.73
C ASP A 513 -0.77 3.79 -20.93
N TRP A 514 -1.19 2.73 -20.25
CA TRP A 514 -2.58 2.24 -20.30
C TRP A 514 -3.62 3.28 -19.85
N PHE A 515 -3.25 4.19 -18.93
CA PHE A 515 -4.15 5.26 -18.50
C PHE A 515 -4.23 6.37 -19.57
N ALA A 516 -3.11 6.67 -20.23
CA ALA A 516 -3.09 7.62 -21.34
C ALA A 516 -3.97 7.15 -22.52
N GLU A 517 -4.00 5.82 -22.77
CA GLU A 517 -4.83 5.23 -23.83
C GLU A 517 -6.34 5.39 -23.59
N VAL A 518 -6.79 5.39 -22.34
CA VAL A 518 -8.23 5.52 -22.00
C VAL A 518 -8.66 6.96 -21.76
N LEU A 519 -7.73 7.89 -21.59
CA LEU A 519 -8.03 9.29 -21.32
C LEU A 519 -8.58 10.00 -22.55
N ARG A 520 -9.67 10.76 -22.38
CA ARG A 520 -10.31 11.62 -23.39
C ARG A 520 -10.37 13.06 -22.85
N LEU A 521 -9.60 13.95 -23.46
CA LEU A 521 -9.46 15.36 -23.06
C LEU A 521 -10.53 16.25 -23.69
#